data_636955e31d3baefb980e23bc56b333c7
#
_entry.id   636955e31d3baefb980e23bc56b333c7
#
_cell.length_a   1.000
_cell.length_b   1.000
_cell.length_c   1.000
_cell.angle_alpha   90.00
_cell.angle_beta   90.00
_cell.angle_gamma   90.00
#
_symmetry.space_group_name_H-M   'P 1'
#
loop_
_entity.id
_entity.type
_entity.pdbx_description
1 polymer ?
#
loop_
_entity_poly.entity_id
_entity_poly.type
_entity_poly.pdbx_seq_one_letter_code
_entity_poly.pdbx_strand_id
1 'polypeptide(L)' 'MKKIYTIGREENCDIVISDSTDVISRLHATIRVEANDKMFLIDQSRNGTYINGMKMTSNVEI' A
#
# COMPACT_ATOMS: atom_id res chain seq x y z
N MET A 1 10.34 -3.96 -16.37
CA MET A 1 9.02 -3.91 -15.73
C MET A 1 9.19 -3.60 -14.25
N LYS A 2 8.39 -2.70 -13.74
CA LYS A 2 8.42 -2.36 -12.32
C LYS A 2 7.74 -3.45 -11.52
N LYS A 3 8.39 -3.89 -10.43
CA LYS A 3 7.86 -4.98 -9.61
C LYS A 3 7.38 -4.54 -8.25
N ILE A 4 7.62 -3.30 -7.88
CA ILE A 4 7.19 -2.72 -6.60
C ILE A 4 6.53 -1.39 -6.89
N TYR A 5 5.30 -1.23 -6.38
CA TYR A 5 4.55 0.01 -6.52
C TYR A 5 4.23 0.55 -5.13
N THR A 6 4.49 1.84 -4.93
CA THR A 6 4.29 2.49 -3.64
C THR A 6 2.98 3.24 -3.60
N ILE A 7 2.31 3.19 -2.46
CA ILE A 7 1.03 3.86 -2.23
C ILE A 7 1.18 4.72 -0.99
N GLY A 8 0.82 5.99 -1.07
CA GLY A 8 0.90 6.84 0.09
C GLY A 8 0.57 8.28 -0.18
N ARG A 9 0.89 9.12 0.81
CA ARG A 9 0.61 10.56 0.78
C ARG A 9 1.71 11.34 0.06
N GLU A 10 2.94 10.80 0.00
CA GLU A 10 4.06 11.46 -0.65
C GLU A 10 3.86 11.53 -2.15
N GLU A 11 4.21 12.67 -2.75
CA GLU A 11 3.99 12.86 -4.19
C GLU A 11 4.90 11.99 -5.05
N ASN A 12 5.96 11.42 -4.49
CA ASN A 12 6.83 10.50 -5.23
C ASN A 12 6.36 9.05 -5.15
N CYS A 13 5.23 8.78 -4.49
CA CYS A 13 4.62 7.45 -4.56
C CYS A 13 4.06 7.21 -5.95
N ASP A 14 4.00 5.94 -6.35
CA ASP A 14 3.39 5.57 -7.63
C ASP A 14 1.89 5.84 -7.62
N ILE A 15 1.25 5.58 -6.50
CA ILE A 15 -0.17 5.89 -6.29
C ILE A 15 -0.23 6.88 -5.14
N VAL A 16 -0.67 8.09 -5.43
CA VAL A 16 -0.71 9.15 -4.43
C VAL A 16 -2.15 9.31 -3.94
N ILE A 17 -2.32 9.26 -2.62
CA ILE A 17 -3.61 9.45 -1.98
C ILE A 17 -3.56 10.75 -1.22
N SER A 18 -4.41 11.71 -1.62
CA SER A 18 -4.54 12.98 -0.93
C SER A 18 -5.35 12.78 0.35
N ASP A 19 -4.85 13.30 1.47
CA ASP A 19 -5.52 13.14 2.75
C ASP A 19 -5.27 14.37 3.62
N SER A 20 -6.33 15.10 3.91
CA SER A 20 -6.26 16.29 4.74
C SER A 20 -6.26 15.99 6.23
N THR A 21 -6.45 14.73 6.62
CA THR A 21 -6.55 14.32 8.03
C THR A 21 -5.26 13.71 8.58
N ASP A 22 -4.25 13.53 7.75
CA ASP A 22 -2.97 12.89 8.09
C ASP A 22 -3.12 11.44 8.57
N VAL A 23 -4.23 10.78 8.22
CA VAL A 23 -4.43 9.36 8.53
C VAL A 23 -3.58 8.49 7.61
N ILE A 24 -3.42 8.92 6.36
CA ILE A 24 -2.61 8.18 5.38
C ILE A 24 -1.13 8.49 5.62
N SER A 25 -0.34 7.47 5.81
CA SER A 25 1.10 7.61 6.00
C SER A 25 1.78 8.02 4.70
N ARG A 26 2.97 8.64 4.79
CA ARG A 26 3.74 9.05 3.61
C ARG A 26 3.97 7.88 2.67
N LEU A 27 4.43 6.75 3.22
CA LEU A 27 4.45 5.46 2.53
C LEU A 27 3.49 4.57 3.29
N HIS A 28 2.30 4.37 2.74
CA HIS A 28 1.22 3.68 3.45
C HIS A 28 1.23 2.19 3.17
N ALA A 29 1.44 1.81 1.92
CA ALA A 29 1.45 0.42 1.51
C ALA A 29 2.29 0.24 0.26
N THR A 30 2.67 -1.00 0.00
CA THR A 30 3.45 -1.36 -1.18
C THR A 30 2.79 -2.56 -1.84
N ILE A 31 2.72 -2.53 -3.18
CA ILE A 31 2.30 -3.69 -3.96
C ILE A 31 3.55 -4.31 -4.55
N ARG A 32 3.78 -5.58 -4.25
CA ARG A 32 4.90 -6.33 -4.80
C ARG A 32 4.40 -7.33 -5.81
N VAL A 33 4.98 -7.29 -7.02
CA VAL A 33 4.64 -8.23 -8.10
C VAL A 33 5.71 -9.31 -8.16
N GLU A 34 5.30 -10.54 -8.00
CA GLU A 34 6.20 -11.69 -8.06
C GLU A 34 6.36 -12.20 -9.49
N ALA A 35 7.35 -13.09 -9.71
CA ALA A 35 7.73 -13.55 -11.03
C ALA A 35 6.63 -14.31 -11.78
N ASN A 36 5.66 -14.87 -11.07
CA ASN A 36 4.53 -15.61 -11.65
C ASN A 36 3.24 -14.79 -11.69
N ASP A 37 3.38 -13.48 -11.73
CA ASP A 37 2.28 -12.50 -11.77
C ASP A 37 1.42 -12.46 -10.51
N LYS A 38 1.84 -13.09 -9.43
CA LYS A 38 1.18 -12.93 -8.15
C LYS A 38 1.50 -11.56 -7.57
N MET A 39 0.52 -10.95 -6.93
CA MET A 39 0.68 -9.64 -6.32
C MET A 39 0.36 -9.70 -4.84
N PHE A 40 1.16 -9.01 -4.04
CA PHE A 40 0.98 -8.95 -2.60
C PHE A 40 0.91 -7.51 -2.15
N LEU A 41 -0.04 -7.23 -1.27
CA LEU A 41 -0.16 -5.94 -0.63
C LEU A 41 0.52 -6.00 0.74
N ILE A 42 1.43 -5.06 0.97
CA ILE A 42 2.22 -5.00 2.19
C ILE A 42 1.89 -3.71 2.91
N ASP A 43 1.40 -3.81 4.14
CA ASP A 43 1.07 -2.65 4.97
C ASP A 43 2.34 -2.08 5.59
N GLN A 44 2.56 -0.78 5.40
CA GLN A 44 3.68 -0.05 5.99
C GLN A 44 3.18 1.19 6.75
N SER A 45 1.88 1.24 7.02
CA SER A 45 1.25 2.41 7.60
C SER A 45 1.38 2.46 9.12
N ARG A 46 1.22 3.67 9.66
CA ARG A 46 1.11 3.88 11.10
C ARG A 46 -0.25 3.47 11.63
N ASN A 47 -1.30 3.75 10.86
CA ASN A 47 -2.68 3.61 11.32
C ASN A 47 -3.38 2.38 10.78
N GLY A 48 -2.69 1.57 9.97
CA GLY A 48 -3.24 0.36 9.40
C GLY A 48 -3.78 0.55 7.99
N THR A 49 -3.85 -0.54 7.26
CA THR A 49 -4.42 -0.61 5.92
C THR A 49 -5.65 -1.50 5.98
N TYR A 50 -6.75 -1.05 5.38
CA TYR A 50 -8.02 -1.75 5.42
C TYR A 50 -8.40 -2.22 4.02
N ILE A 51 -8.85 -3.47 3.93
CA ILE A 51 -9.36 -4.05 2.68
C ILE A 51 -10.79 -4.46 2.95
N ASN A 52 -11.73 -3.87 2.19
CA ASN A 52 -13.17 -4.14 2.34
C ASN A 52 -13.63 -3.95 3.78
N GLY A 53 -13.09 -2.96 4.47
CA GLY A 53 -13.46 -2.63 5.85
C GLY A 53 -12.75 -3.44 6.91
N MET A 54 -11.87 -4.36 6.54
CA MET A 54 -11.13 -5.19 7.50
C MET A 54 -9.66 -4.79 7.51
N LYS A 55 -9.13 -4.57 8.71
CA LYS A 55 -7.72 -4.20 8.88
C LYS A 55 -6.82 -5.38 8.55
N MET A 56 -5.77 -5.12 7.78
CA MET A 56 -4.76 -6.12 7.48
C MET A 56 -3.99 -6.50 8.74
N THR A 57 -3.73 -7.78 8.94
CA THR A 57 -2.87 -8.28 10.00
C THR A 57 -1.59 -8.91 9.47
N SER A 58 -1.50 -9.10 8.16
CA SER A 58 -0.33 -9.67 7.48
C SER A 58 -0.39 -9.27 6.02
N ASN A 59 0.67 -9.60 5.26
CA ASN A 59 0.66 -9.37 3.82
C ASN A 59 -0.44 -10.18 3.16
N VAL A 60 -1.11 -9.59 2.18
CA VAL A 60 -2.28 -10.18 1.52
C VAL A 60 -2.00 -10.34 0.05
N GLU A 61 -2.25 -11.53 -0.48
CA GLU A 61 -2.23 -11.74 -1.93
C GLU A 61 -3.50 -11.15 -2.54
N ILE A 62 -3.30 -10.36 -3.61
CA ILE A 62 -4.41 -9.68 -4.29
C ILE A 62 -4.51 -10.05 -5.76
#